data_3ab19028f5f5990bc0d081b0e22153a5
#
_entry.id   3ab19028f5f5990bc0d081b0e22153a5
#
_cell.length_a   1.000
_cell.length_b   1.000
_cell.length_c   1.000
_cell.angle_alpha   90.00
_cell.angle_beta   90.00
_cell.angle_gamma   90.00
#
_symmetry.space_group_name_H-M   'P 1'
#
loop_
_entity.id
_entity.type
_entity.pdbx_description
1 polymer ?
#
loop_
_entity_poly.entity_id
_entity_poly.type
_entity_poly.pdbx_seq_one_letter_code
_entity_poly.pdbx_strand_id
1 'polypeptide(L)'
;DERPAESLTLRRDGEWWRRRVFRSLGGERRYVYAVEREGRVDGYVAYTVENGGAQLRVSDLAFRDHGAYRRILGLLADHDSQVEQVVLYREDERSLFSLVQDPEAVDCTVEAGPQVRVVDVEHALEALSYLEDVSATLQLAVTDRHAPWNDGRFELTVADGVGECNRIDGGHADAGADVDPDASLDTGALSQLYVGFRAPAELRRTGHLGASDETIETLAALFPPETVYLREYF
;
A
#
# COMPACT_ATOMS: atom_id res chain seq x y z
N ASP A 1 -14.84 -8.39 -7.69
CA ASP A 1 -13.51 -7.79 -7.77
C ASP A 1 -12.60 -8.61 -6.86
N GLU A 2 -12.05 -9.71 -7.40
CA GLU A 2 -11.12 -10.59 -6.67
C GLU A 2 -9.69 -10.22 -7.11
N ARG A 3 -9.27 -9.00 -6.83
CA ARG A 3 -7.84 -8.72 -6.83
C ARG A 3 -7.23 -9.44 -5.64
N PRO A 4 -5.98 -9.93 -5.71
CA PRO A 4 -5.22 -10.17 -4.51
C PRO A 4 -5.30 -8.87 -3.69
N ALA A 5 -5.60 -8.98 -2.41
CA ALA A 5 -5.87 -7.84 -1.55
C ALA A 5 -4.63 -6.93 -1.51
N GLU A 6 -4.58 -5.96 -2.42
CA GLU A 6 -3.69 -4.82 -2.30
C GLU A 6 -4.28 -3.97 -1.19
N SER A 7 -3.54 -3.79 -0.13
CA SER A 7 -3.91 -2.87 0.95
C SER A 7 -4.05 -1.46 0.39
N LEU A 8 -4.99 -0.67 0.89
CA LEU A 8 -5.33 0.68 0.45
C LEU A 8 -6.00 0.79 -0.94
N THR A 9 -6.52 -0.30 -1.48
CA THR A 9 -7.30 -0.23 -2.72
C THR A 9 -8.68 0.35 -2.47
N LEU A 10 -9.06 1.40 -3.21
CA LEU A 10 -10.38 2.00 -3.13
C LEU A 10 -11.47 1.05 -3.64
N ARG A 11 -12.59 0.99 -2.92
CA ARG A 11 -13.79 0.32 -3.40
C ARG A 11 -14.43 1.15 -4.51
N ARG A 12 -14.44 0.63 -5.73
CA ARG A 12 -14.89 1.33 -6.93
C ARG A 12 -16.31 0.87 -7.29
N ASP A 13 -17.25 1.80 -7.32
CA ASP A 13 -18.61 1.58 -7.80
C ASP A 13 -18.78 1.99 -9.27
N GLY A 14 -19.97 1.76 -9.84
CA GLY A 14 -20.24 2.11 -11.23
C GLY A 14 -20.23 3.63 -11.52
N GLU A 15 -20.44 4.46 -10.52
CA GLU A 15 -20.35 5.92 -10.65
C GLU A 15 -18.88 6.36 -10.70
N TRP A 16 -18.04 5.80 -9.83
CA TRP A 16 -16.59 5.99 -9.85
C TRP A 16 -16.02 5.65 -11.23
N TRP A 17 -16.37 4.47 -11.79
CA TRP A 17 -15.95 4.05 -13.12
C TRP A 17 -16.36 5.05 -14.20
N ARG A 18 -17.63 5.49 -14.20
CA ARG A 18 -18.12 6.47 -15.19
C ARG A 18 -17.38 7.80 -15.10
N ARG A 19 -17.10 8.28 -13.89
CA ARG A 19 -16.47 9.60 -13.67
C ARG A 19 -14.97 9.57 -13.87
N ARG A 20 -14.28 8.52 -13.40
CA ARG A 20 -12.81 8.48 -13.34
C ARG A 20 -12.17 7.72 -14.49
N VAL A 21 -12.82 6.68 -15.00
CA VAL A 21 -12.24 5.82 -16.05
C VAL A 21 -12.84 6.14 -17.43
N PHE A 22 -14.16 6.22 -17.55
CA PHE A 22 -14.78 6.42 -18.87
C PHE A 22 -14.94 7.89 -19.27
N ARG A 23 -14.86 8.84 -18.35
CA ARG A 23 -14.98 10.26 -18.63
C ARG A 23 -13.59 10.90 -18.65
N SER A 24 -13.13 11.30 -19.84
CA SER A 24 -11.91 12.10 -19.94
C SER A 24 -12.17 13.53 -19.46
N LEU A 25 -11.49 13.96 -18.41
CA LEU A 25 -11.57 15.32 -17.90
C LEU A 25 -10.63 16.29 -18.64
N GLY A 26 -9.72 15.78 -19.47
CA GLY A 26 -8.67 16.56 -20.16
C GLY A 26 -8.83 16.69 -21.67
N GLY A 27 -9.94 16.21 -22.26
CA GLY A 27 -10.14 16.24 -23.73
C GLY A 27 -9.42 15.11 -24.49
N GLU A 28 -8.51 14.37 -23.87
CA GLU A 28 -7.85 13.22 -24.49
C GLU A 28 -8.76 11.99 -24.44
N ARG A 29 -8.80 11.27 -25.56
CA ARG A 29 -9.60 10.06 -25.67
C ARG A 29 -8.98 8.96 -24.81
N ARG A 30 -9.74 8.42 -23.84
CA ARG A 30 -9.37 7.25 -23.07
C ARG A 30 -9.85 5.98 -23.77
N TYR A 31 -8.96 5.01 -23.85
CA TYR A 31 -9.23 3.67 -24.38
C TYR A 31 -9.32 2.69 -23.22
N VAL A 32 -10.33 1.82 -23.25
CA VAL A 32 -10.53 0.78 -22.23
C VAL A 32 -10.76 -0.53 -22.93
N TYR A 33 -9.93 -1.52 -22.62
CA TYR A 33 -10.04 -2.87 -23.14
C TYR A 33 -10.13 -3.89 -22.03
N ALA A 34 -10.88 -4.95 -22.24
CA ALA A 34 -11.02 -6.05 -21.29
C ALA A 34 -10.48 -7.35 -21.90
N VAL A 35 -9.86 -8.16 -21.07
CA VAL A 35 -9.50 -9.55 -21.39
C VAL A 35 -10.68 -10.42 -20.94
N GLU A 36 -11.37 -11.03 -21.91
CA GLU A 36 -12.48 -11.94 -21.65
C GLU A 36 -12.06 -13.38 -21.97
N ARG A 37 -12.41 -14.30 -21.08
CA ARG A 37 -12.28 -15.75 -21.27
C ARG A 37 -13.57 -16.43 -20.77
N GLU A 38 -14.15 -17.27 -21.61
CA GLU A 38 -15.35 -18.06 -21.26
C GLU A 38 -16.51 -17.20 -20.71
N GLY A 39 -16.73 -16.00 -21.28
CA GLY A 39 -17.78 -15.08 -20.86
C GLY A 39 -17.50 -14.31 -19.57
N ARG A 40 -16.28 -14.39 -19.04
CA ARG A 40 -15.84 -13.68 -17.84
C ARG A 40 -14.70 -12.72 -18.14
N VAL A 41 -14.76 -11.53 -17.53
CA VAL A 41 -13.65 -10.55 -17.60
C VAL A 41 -12.56 -10.99 -16.62
N ASP A 42 -11.37 -11.31 -17.13
CA ASP A 42 -10.21 -11.72 -16.36
C ASP A 42 -9.16 -10.61 -16.20
N GLY A 43 -9.37 -9.48 -16.86
CA GLY A 43 -8.50 -8.31 -16.72
C GLY A 43 -8.99 -7.16 -17.57
N TYR A 44 -8.43 -5.98 -17.33
CA TYR A 44 -8.66 -4.79 -18.15
C TYR A 44 -7.46 -3.88 -18.14
N VAL A 45 -7.39 -3.00 -19.13
CA VAL A 45 -6.44 -1.88 -19.19
C VAL A 45 -7.18 -0.62 -19.66
N ALA A 46 -6.86 0.50 -19.01
CA ALA A 46 -7.31 1.83 -19.44
C ALA A 46 -6.07 2.70 -19.71
N TYR A 47 -6.03 3.35 -20.86
CA TYR A 47 -4.90 4.18 -21.26
C TYR A 47 -5.31 5.38 -22.10
N THR A 48 -4.44 6.35 -22.19
CA THR A 48 -4.48 7.50 -23.11
C THR A 48 -3.29 7.46 -24.05
N VAL A 49 -3.41 8.11 -25.20
CA VAL A 49 -2.29 8.36 -26.10
C VAL A 49 -2.00 9.85 -26.05
N GLU A 50 -0.82 10.18 -25.60
CA GLU A 50 -0.38 11.54 -25.27
C GLU A 50 0.74 12.01 -26.21
N ASN A 51 1.14 13.27 -26.08
CA ASN A 51 2.28 13.85 -26.80
C ASN A 51 2.19 13.71 -28.33
N GLY A 52 0.98 13.90 -28.89
CA GLY A 52 0.78 13.81 -30.34
C GLY A 52 0.89 12.40 -30.91
N GLY A 53 0.76 11.39 -30.07
CA GLY A 53 0.86 9.97 -30.45
C GLY A 53 2.15 9.28 -29.98
N ALA A 54 3.12 10.01 -29.42
CA ALA A 54 4.41 9.41 -29.07
C ALA A 54 4.37 8.52 -27.83
N GLN A 55 3.43 8.77 -26.89
CA GLN A 55 3.39 8.06 -25.61
C GLN A 55 2.02 7.45 -25.34
N LEU A 56 1.99 6.16 -25.01
CA LEU A 56 0.83 5.48 -24.45
C LEU A 56 0.98 5.42 -22.93
N ARG A 57 0.08 6.09 -22.20
CA ARG A 57 0.10 6.11 -20.73
C ARG A 57 -1.03 5.25 -20.17
N VAL A 58 -0.68 4.17 -19.49
CA VAL A 58 -1.66 3.32 -18.80
C VAL A 58 -2.08 4.01 -17.50
N SER A 59 -3.34 4.40 -17.45
CA SER A 59 -3.93 5.06 -16.28
C SER A 59 -4.51 4.06 -15.27
N ASP A 60 -4.92 2.86 -15.74
CA ASP A 60 -5.45 1.82 -14.87
C ASP A 60 -5.27 0.43 -15.51
N LEU A 61 -5.00 -0.56 -14.68
CA LEU A 61 -4.70 -1.93 -15.09
C LEU A 61 -5.04 -2.89 -13.95
N ALA A 62 -5.81 -3.93 -14.24
CA ALA A 62 -5.98 -5.04 -13.32
C ALA A 62 -6.12 -6.35 -14.09
N PHE A 63 -5.70 -7.43 -13.45
CA PHE A 63 -5.75 -8.78 -14.02
C PHE A 63 -5.92 -9.82 -12.91
N ARG A 64 -6.55 -10.92 -13.26
CA ARG A 64 -6.83 -12.02 -12.33
C ARG A 64 -5.64 -12.98 -12.21
N ASP A 65 -4.94 -13.19 -13.32
CA ASP A 65 -3.81 -14.11 -13.41
C ASP A 65 -2.76 -13.62 -14.42
N HIS A 66 -1.62 -14.27 -14.38
CA HIS A 66 -0.49 -13.97 -15.28
C HIS A 66 -0.85 -14.11 -16.77
N GLY A 67 -1.77 -15.02 -17.13
CA GLY A 67 -2.22 -15.17 -18.51
C GLY A 67 -3.01 -13.95 -19.01
N ALA A 68 -3.86 -13.35 -18.16
CA ALA A 68 -4.56 -12.11 -18.46
C ALA A 68 -3.56 -10.93 -18.56
N TYR A 69 -2.58 -10.86 -17.65
CA TYR A 69 -1.53 -9.84 -17.71
C TYR A 69 -0.74 -9.89 -19.01
N ARG A 70 -0.26 -11.07 -19.42
CA ARG A 70 0.44 -11.22 -20.70
C ARG A 70 -0.38 -10.80 -21.92
N ARG A 71 -1.71 -11.02 -21.90
CA ARG A 71 -2.60 -10.55 -22.99
C ARG A 71 -2.71 -9.03 -23.01
N ILE A 72 -2.74 -8.39 -21.84
CA ILE A 72 -2.72 -6.92 -21.75
C ILE A 72 -1.40 -6.38 -22.27
N LEU A 73 -0.26 -6.95 -21.85
CA LEU A 73 1.05 -6.54 -22.38
C LEU A 73 1.14 -6.74 -23.91
N GLY A 74 0.59 -7.84 -24.44
CA GLY A 74 0.50 -8.07 -25.87
C GLY A 74 -0.31 -6.99 -26.60
N LEU A 75 -1.47 -6.60 -26.05
CA LEU A 75 -2.26 -5.49 -26.61
C LEU A 75 -1.47 -4.17 -26.62
N LEU A 76 -0.71 -3.89 -25.56
CA LEU A 76 0.12 -2.69 -25.50
C LEU A 76 1.27 -2.75 -26.51
N ALA A 77 1.88 -3.92 -26.71
CA ALA A 77 2.92 -4.14 -27.69
C ALA A 77 2.42 -3.99 -29.15
N ASP A 78 1.15 -4.29 -29.43
CA ASP A 78 0.55 -4.12 -30.77
C ASP A 78 0.50 -2.63 -31.22
N HIS A 79 0.82 -1.69 -30.32
CA HIS A 79 0.93 -0.26 -30.63
C HIS A 79 2.35 0.17 -31.04
N ASP A 80 3.30 -0.74 -31.20
CA ASP A 80 4.71 -0.48 -31.49
C ASP A 80 4.94 0.44 -32.70
N SER A 81 4.07 0.37 -33.70
CA SER A 81 4.13 1.22 -34.91
C SER A 81 3.47 2.60 -34.72
N GLN A 82 2.80 2.84 -33.58
CA GLN A 82 2.00 4.04 -33.34
C GLN A 82 2.54 4.90 -32.19
N VAL A 83 3.27 4.30 -31.25
CA VAL A 83 3.82 4.99 -30.09
C VAL A 83 5.30 4.62 -29.92
N GLU A 84 6.06 5.54 -29.39
CA GLU A 84 7.49 5.36 -29.10
C GLU A 84 7.72 4.76 -27.71
N GLN A 85 6.76 4.98 -26.78
CA GLN A 85 6.90 4.59 -25.39
C GLN A 85 5.56 4.17 -24.78
N VAL A 86 5.59 3.14 -23.94
CA VAL A 86 4.48 2.74 -23.05
C VAL A 86 4.88 3.02 -21.61
N VAL A 87 4.07 3.79 -20.87
CA VAL A 87 4.30 4.12 -19.47
C VAL A 87 3.31 3.35 -18.60
N LEU A 88 3.85 2.58 -17.64
CA LEU A 88 3.10 1.82 -16.65
C LEU A 88 3.47 2.30 -15.25
N TYR A 89 2.49 2.43 -14.37
CA TYR A 89 2.69 2.70 -12.94
C TYR A 89 2.32 1.47 -12.15
N ARG A 90 3.27 0.93 -11.39
CA ARG A 90 3.10 -0.30 -10.61
C ARG A 90 3.79 -0.16 -9.24
N GLU A 91 3.38 -0.99 -8.30
CA GLU A 91 3.96 -1.08 -6.96
C GLU A 91 5.40 -1.64 -6.97
N ASP A 92 5.61 -2.71 -7.68
CA ASP A 92 6.91 -3.35 -7.93
C ASP A 92 6.74 -4.27 -9.14
N GLU A 93 7.38 -3.97 -10.24
CA GLU A 93 7.19 -4.72 -11.48
C GLU A 93 8.51 -5.28 -12.02
N ARG A 94 9.30 -5.89 -11.15
CA ARG A 94 10.53 -6.59 -11.56
C ARG A 94 10.24 -7.75 -12.50
N SER A 95 9.04 -8.33 -12.44
CA SER A 95 8.63 -9.40 -13.34
C SER A 95 8.55 -8.95 -14.81
N LEU A 96 8.33 -7.66 -15.07
CA LEU A 96 8.29 -7.10 -16.41
C LEU A 96 9.58 -7.37 -17.19
N PHE A 97 10.75 -7.25 -16.53
CA PHE A 97 12.05 -7.53 -17.15
C PHE A 97 12.19 -8.96 -17.66
N SER A 98 11.45 -9.91 -17.08
CA SER A 98 11.41 -11.30 -17.52
C SER A 98 10.39 -11.57 -18.63
N LEU A 99 9.50 -10.62 -18.93
CA LEU A 99 8.41 -10.76 -19.89
C LEU A 99 8.69 -10.06 -21.21
N VAL A 100 9.52 -9.05 -21.22
CA VAL A 100 9.91 -8.31 -22.43
C VAL A 100 10.99 -9.05 -23.19
N GLN A 101 11.04 -8.84 -24.51
CA GLN A 101 12.07 -9.45 -25.36
C GLN A 101 13.44 -8.78 -25.20
N ASP A 102 13.42 -7.46 -24.96
CA ASP A 102 14.60 -6.64 -24.75
C ASP A 102 14.49 -5.91 -23.41
N PRO A 103 15.11 -6.44 -22.34
CA PRO A 103 15.12 -5.79 -21.03
C PRO A 103 15.87 -4.44 -21.02
N GLU A 104 16.79 -4.19 -21.96
CA GLU A 104 17.51 -2.92 -22.05
C GLU A 104 16.62 -1.78 -22.57
N ALA A 105 15.51 -2.11 -23.21
CA ALA A 105 14.49 -1.14 -23.64
C ALA A 105 13.52 -0.73 -22.51
N VAL A 106 13.70 -1.25 -21.28
CA VAL A 106 12.85 -0.93 -20.12
C VAL A 106 13.57 0.05 -19.20
N ASP A 107 13.06 1.27 -19.14
CA ASP A 107 13.45 2.23 -18.12
C ASP A 107 12.55 2.07 -16.87
N CYS A 108 13.14 1.93 -15.69
CA CYS A 108 12.42 1.84 -14.43
C CYS A 108 12.81 2.99 -13.50
N THR A 109 11.85 3.82 -13.16
CA THR A 109 12.03 4.94 -12.22
C THR A 109 11.20 4.71 -10.98
N VAL A 110 11.81 4.85 -9.81
CA VAL A 110 11.11 4.78 -8.53
C VAL A 110 10.82 6.21 -8.06
N GLU A 111 9.56 6.52 -7.87
CA GLU A 111 9.09 7.84 -7.43
C GLU A 111 8.38 7.74 -6.07
N ALA A 112 8.41 8.84 -5.31
CA ALA A 112 7.62 8.92 -4.08
C ALA A 112 6.13 9.01 -4.44
N GLY A 113 5.35 8.09 -3.92
CA GLY A 113 3.90 8.07 -4.06
C GLY A 113 3.15 8.82 -2.97
N PRO A 114 1.82 8.67 -2.90
CA PRO A 114 1.00 9.18 -1.80
C PRO A 114 1.50 8.64 -0.46
N GLN A 115 1.38 9.47 0.58
CA GLN A 115 1.80 9.12 1.94
C GLN A 115 0.58 8.91 2.82
N VAL A 116 0.68 7.94 3.73
CA VAL A 116 -0.31 7.67 4.78
C VAL A 116 0.26 8.12 6.13
N ARG A 117 -0.58 8.70 6.96
CA ARG A 117 -0.22 9.09 8.33
C ARG A 117 -1.29 8.68 9.31
N VAL A 118 -0.90 8.03 10.41
CA VAL A 118 -1.72 7.85 11.59
C VAL A 118 -1.94 9.22 12.25
N VAL A 119 -3.19 9.64 12.36
CA VAL A 119 -3.57 10.95 12.94
C VAL A 119 -3.99 10.84 14.39
N ASP A 120 -4.35 9.64 14.85
CA ASP A 120 -4.73 9.32 16.22
C ASP A 120 -4.29 7.87 16.49
N VAL A 121 -3.32 7.70 17.40
CA VAL A 121 -2.68 6.40 17.64
C VAL A 121 -3.66 5.41 18.28
N GLU A 122 -4.39 5.84 19.32
CA GLU A 122 -5.33 4.97 20.02
C GLU A 122 -6.41 4.47 19.07
N HIS A 123 -7.14 5.39 18.43
CA HIS A 123 -8.20 5.02 17.49
C HIS A 123 -7.70 4.21 16.29
N ALA A 124 -6.51 4.49 15.78
CA ALA A 124 -5.97 3.75 14.66
C ALA A 124 -5.68 2.28 15.05
N LEU A 125 -5.03 2.06 16.19
CA LEU A 125 -4.69 0.72 16.64
C LEU A 125 -5.92 -0.09 17.06
N GLU A 126 -6.95 0.55 17.61
CA GLU A 126 -8.25 -0.09 17.92
C GLU A 126 -9.07 -0.42 16.66
N ALA A 127 -8.90 0.36 15.59
CA ALA A 127 -9.66 0.15 14.34
C ALA A 127 -9.10 -0.99 13.47
N LEU A 128 -7.90 -1.50 13.76
CA LEU A 128 -7.34 -2.64 13.04
C LEU A 128 -8.06 -3.94 13.41
N SER A 129 -8.22 -4.81 12.40
CA SER A 129 -8.59 -6.19 12.62
C SER A 129 -7.31 -7.02 12.65
N TYR A 130 -7.00 -7.57 13.79
CA TYR A 130 -5.83 -8.43 13.98
C TYR A 130 -6.16 -9.88 13.66
N LEU A 131 -5.13 -10.74 13.55
CA LEU A 131 -5.34 -12.18 13.42
C LEU A 131 -5.90 -12.75 14.74
N GLU A 132 -6.92 -13.60 14.67
CA GLU A 132 -7.62 -14.16 15.85
C GLU A 132 -6.71 -15.02 16.75
N ASP A 133 -5.67 -15.63 16.17
CA ASP A 133 -4.70 -16.48 16.86
C ASP A 133 -3.52 -15.72 17.46
N VAL A 134 -3.49 -14.39 17.32
CA VAL A 134 -2.45 -13.53 17.88
C VAL A 134 -2.96 -12.85 19.13
N SER A 135 -2.24 -13.04 20.26
CA SER A 135 -2.51 -12.33 21.52
C SER A 135 -1.20 -11.75 22.04
N ALA A 136 -1.20 -10.45 22.34
CA ALA A 136 -0.03 -9.74 22.82
C ALA A 136 -0.42 -8.48 23.59
N THR A 137 0.46 -8.07 24.52
CA THR A 137 0.42 -6.74 25.13
C THR A 137 1.79 -6.10 24.95
N LEU A 138 1.83 -4.88 24.40
CA LEU A 138 3.05 -4.14 24.11
C LEU A 138 2.95 -2.69 24.56
N GLN A 139 4.02 -2.16 25.12
CA GLN A 139 4.19 -0.73 25.36
C GLN A 139 4.96 -0.08 24.22
N LEU A 140 4.32 0.88 23.55
CA LEU A 140 4.85 1.60 22.41
C LEU A 140 5.17 3.04 22.82
N ALA A 141 6.41 3.48 22.65
CA ALA A 141 6.77 4.91 22.71
C ALA A 141 6.70 5.49 21.29
N VAL A 142 5.72 6.34 21.06
CA VAL A 142 5.51 7.00 19.77
C VAL A 142 5.95 8.47 19.87
N THR A 143 6.75 8.95 18.92
CA THR A 143 7.11 10.37 18.81
C THR A 143 6.37 11.02 17.66
N ASP A 144 5.82 12.22 17.89
CA ASP A 144 5.12 12.99 16.87
C ASP A 144 5.40 14.50 17.02
N ARG A 145 6.09 15.08 16.03
CA ARG A 145 6.44 16.49 16.03
C ARG A 145 5.26 17.42 15.70
N HIS A 146 4.19 16.90 15.15
CA HIS A 146 3.07 17.69 14.61
C HIS A 146 1.78 17.53 15.38
N ALA A 147 1.61 16.41 16.08
CA ALA A 147 0.40 16.07 16.81
C ALA A 147 0.73 15.65 18.26
N PRO A 148 0.72 16.60 19.23
CA PRO A 148 1.10 16.32 20.62
C PRO A 148 0.28 15.21 21.28
N TRP A 149 -0.92 14.94 20.82
CA TRP A 149 -1.76 13.84 21.31
C TRP A 149 -1.24 12.47 20.86
N ASN A 150 -0.43 12.39 19.84
CA ASN A 150 0.24 11.15 19.40
C ASN A 150 1.64 10.98 20.01
N ASP A 151 2.19 12.04 20.62
CA ASP A 151 3.52 11.99 21.22
C ASP A 151 3.41 11.49 22.67
N GLY A 152 3.81 10.23 22.90
CA GLY A 152 3.68 9.63 24.22
C GLY A 152 3.84 8.10 24.23
N ARG A 153 3.43 7.51 25.36
CA ARG A 153 3.44 6.06 25.58
C ARG A 153 2.04 5.50 25.49
N PHE A 154 1.93 4.38 24.78
CA PHE A 154 0.67 3.69 24.56
C PHE A 154 0.83 2.21 24.91
N GLU A 155 -0.16 1.64 25.58
CA GLU A 155 -0.26 0.21 25.80
C GLU A 155 -1.29 -0.35 24.82
N LEU A 156 -0.84 -1.25 23.95
CA LEU A 156 -1.67 -1.98 23.01
C LEU A 156 -1.83 -3.41 23.52
N THR A 157 -3.07 -3.81 23.78
CA THR A 157 -3.44 -5.20 24.08
C THR A 157 -4.27 -5.76 22.93
N VAL A 158 -3.85 -6.88 22.37
CA VAL A 158 -4.57 -7.58 21.30
C VAL A 158 -4.97 -8.96 21.77
N ALA A 159 -6.24 -9.30 21.61
CA ALA A 159 -6.80 -10.61 21.87
C ALA A 159 -8.02 -10.86 20.96
N ASP A 160 -8.19 -12.09 20.50
CA ASP A 160 -9.36 -12.52 19.72
C ASP A 160 -9.63 -11.62 18.48
N GLY A 161 -8.56 -11.13 17.84
CA GLY A 161 -8.64 -10.28 16.66
C GLY A 161 -8.96 -8.80 16.94
N VAL A 162 -9.12 -8.39 18.21
CA VAL A 162 -9.46 -7.03 18.63
C VAL A 162 -8.31 -6.39 19.38
N GLY A 163 -8.03 -5.12 19.08
CA GLY A 163 -7.06 -4.29 19.80
C GLY A 163 -7.73 -3.32 20.75
N GLU A 164 -7.18 -3.19 21.95
CA GLU A 164 -7.45 -2.12 22.89
C GLU A 164 -6.17 -1.31 23.08
N CYS A 165 -6.24 0.01 22.88
CA CYS A 165 -5.07 0.88 22.97
C CYS A 165 -5.35 2.04 23.92
N ASN A 166 -4.49 2.19 24.92
CA ASN A 166 -4.63 3.24 25.92
C ASN A 166 -3.34 4.02 26.08
N ARG A 167 -3.44 5.36 26.15
CA ARG A 167 -2.31 6.20 26.51
C ARG A 167 -1.97 6.05 27.99
N ILE A 168 -0.71 5.75 28.30
CA ILE A 168 -0.26 5.47 29.69
C ILE A 168 0.61 6.56 30.31
N ASP A 169 1.01 7.59 29.55
CA ASP A 169 1.81 8.73 30.03
C ASP A 169 0.94 9.94 30.40
N GLY A 170 0.10 9.85 31.39
CA GLY A 170 -0.75 10.98 31.75
C GLY A 170 -1.54 10.84 33.05
N GLY A 171 -1.54 9.68 33.63
CA GLY A 171 -2.31 9.38 34.85
C GLY A 171 -1.42 8.96 36.01
N HIS A 172 -1.32 9.82 37.02
CA HIS A 172 -0.74 9.57 38.35
C HIS A 172 0.68 8.97 38.39
N ALA A 173 1.57 9.72 38.96
CA ALA A 173 3.02 9.58 39.07
C ALA A 173 3.59 8.33 39.79
N ASP A 174 2.98 7.14 39.66
CA ASP A 174 3.46 5.98 40.41
C ASP A 174 3.42 4.61 39.72
N ALA A 175 3.02 4.50 38.47
CA ALA A 175 3.01 3.20 37.80
C ALA A 175 3.69 3.26 36.42
N GLY A 176 4.97 2.94 36.35
CA GLY A 176 5.62 2.59 35.10
C GLY A 176 6.55 3.60 34.44
N ALA A 177 6.89 4.72 35.07
CA ALA A 177 7.83 5.70 34.52
C ALA A 177 9.27 5.19 34.35
N ASP A 178 9.61 4.05 34.94
CA ASP A 178 10.94 3.46 34.98
C ASP A 178 11.10 2.19 34.10
N VAL A 179 10.06 1.80 33.35
CA VAL A 179 10.15 0.64 32.45
C VAL A 179 10.39 1.15 31.02
N ASP A 180 11.45 0.66 30.38
CA ASP A 180 11.69 0.93 28.98
C ASP A 180 10.51 0.39 28.13
N PRO A 181 10.03 1.14 27.13
CA PRO A 181 8.99 0.64 26.24
C PRO A 181 9.49 -0.57 25.45
N ASP A 182 8.60 -1.51 25.12
CA ASP A 182 8.93 -2.66 24.27
C ASP A 182 9.37 -2.22 22.89
N ALA A 183 8.77 -1.15 22.36
CA ALA A 183 9.14 -0.58 21.07
C ALA A 183 9.11 0.96 21.12
N SER A 184 10.04 1.58 20.36
CA SER A 184 10.12 3.03 20.16
C SER A 184 10.19 3.36 18.67
N LEU A 185 9.34 4.29 18.21
CA LEU A 185 9.25 4.67 16.80
C LEU A 185 8.60 6.04 16.65
N ASP A 186 8.77 6.67 15.50
CA ASP A 186 7.99 7.85 15.16
C ASP A 186 6.64 7.50 14.51
N THR A 187 5.75 8.47 14.40
CA THR A 187 4.43 8.30 13.75
C THR A 187 4.55 7.88 12.30
N GLY A 188 5.63 8.24 11.59
CA GLY A 188 5.87 7.82 10.21
C GLY A 188 6.18 6.34 10.11
N ALA A 189 7.02 5.81 11.01
CA ALA A 189 7.30 4.38 11.11
C ALA A 189 6.05 3.59 11.54
N LEU A 190 5.29 4.11 12.52
CA LEU A 190 4.01 3.51 12.92
C LEU A 190 3.03 3.46 11.75
N SER A 191 2.94 4.52 10.95
CA SER A 191 2.06 4.54 9.78
C SER A 191 2.46 3.51 8.73
N GLN A 192 3.75 3.25 8.54
CA GLN A 192 4.24 2.21 7.63
C GLN A 192 3.92 0.80 8.13
N LEU A 193 4.03 0.56 9.45
CA LEU A 193 3.59 -0.70 10.06
C LEU A 193 2.08 -0.88 9.91
N TYR A 194 1.32 0.15 10.26
CA TYR A 194 -0.14 0.17 10.27
C TYR A 194 -0.76 -0.28 8.94
N VAL A 195 -0.18 0.15 7.83
CA VAL A 195 -0.65 -0.24 6.49
C VAL A 195 0.06 -1.46 5.91
N GLY A 196 0.97 -2.09 6.64
CA GLY A 196 1.75 -3.24 6.17
C GLY A 196 2.81 -2.91 5.11
N PHE A 197 3.16 -1.62 4.92
CA PHE A 197 4.12 -1.21 3.88
C PHE A 197 5.56 -1.65 4.16
N ARG A 198 5.96 -1.66 5.45
CA ARG A 198 7.28 -2.09 5.87
C ARG A 198 7.18 -3.11 7.00
N ALA A 199 7.97 -4.16 6.91
CA ALA A 199 8.09 -5.13 7.99
C ALA A 199 8.81 -4.51 9.21
N PRO A 200 8.46 -4.89 10.47
CA PRO A 200 9.15 -4.42 11.67
C PRO A 200 10.67 -4.60 11.63
N ALA A 201 11.15 -5.75 11.15
CA ALA A 201 12.57 -6.02 11.01
C ALA A 201 13.28 -5.07 10.04
N GLU A 202 12.58 -4.60 9.01
CA GLU A 202 13.12 -3.63 8.04
C GLU A 202 13.24 -2.24 8.68
N LEU A 203 12.21 -1.79 9.40
CA LEU A 203 12.23 -0.51 10.13
C LEU A 203 13.31 -0.51 11.21
N ARG A 204 13.51 -1.61 11.93
CA ARG A 204 14.61 -1.74 12.89
C ARG A 204 15.98 -1.65 12.19
N ARG A 205 16.16 -2.37 11.10
CA ARG A 205 17.42 -2.37 10.35
C ARG A 205 17.79 -0.98 9.82
N THR A 206 16.78 -0.15 9.49
CA THR A 206 16.96 1.22 9.00
C THR A 206 16.99 2.27 10.11
N GLY A 207 16.86 1.87 11.39
CA GLY A 207 16.95 2.75 12.55
C GLY A 207 15.66 3.54 12.85
N HIS A 208 14.54 3.16 12.24
CA HIS A 208 13.22 3.77 12.46
C HIS A 208 12.38 3.09 13.55
N LEU A 209 12.86 1.95 14.05
CA LEU A 209 12.20 1.19 15.12
C LEU A 209 13.26 0.67 16.09
N GLY A 210 13.14 1.02 17.36
CA GLY A 210 13.90 0.45 18.47
C GLY A 210 13.07 -0.63 19.15
N ALA A 211 13.54 -1.90 19.15
CA ALA A 211 12.86 -3.02 19.79
C ALA A 211 13.79 -4.22 19.92
N SER A 212 13.49 -5.15 20.84
CA SER A 212 14.16 -6.44 20.97
C SER A 212 13.82 -7.39 19.82
N ASP A 213 14.56 -8.51 19.67
CA ASP A 213 14.22 -9.54 18.68
C ASP A 213 12.82 -10.13 18.94
N GLU A 214 12.48 -10.42 20.18
CA GLU A 214 11.18 -10.95 20.60
C GLU A 214 10.04 -9.98 20.27
N THR A 215 10.25 -8.68 20.55
CA THR A 215 9.26 -7.64 20.22
C THR A 215 9.08 -7.50 18.70
N ILE A 216 10.15 -7.64 17.90
CA ILE A 216 10.06 -7.63 16.43
C ILE A 216 9.21 -8.79 15.90
N GLU A 217 9.34 -9.98 16.47
CA GLU A 217 8.50 -11.13 16.10
C GLU A 217 7.03 -10.88 16.45
N THR A 218 6.76 -10.33 17.63
CA THR A 218 5.42 -9.96 18.06
C THR A 218 4.81 -8.89 17.14
N LEU A 219 5.57 -7.83 16.85
CA LEU A 219 5.12 -6.78 15.93
C LEU A 219 4.87 -7.31 14.50
N ALA A 220 5.66 -8.29 14.03
CA ALA A 220 5.45 -8.91 12.73
C ALA A 220 4.16 -9.75 12.67
N ALA A 221 3.75 -10.34 13.79
CA ALA A 221 2.47 -11.04 13.89
C ALA A 221 1.28 -10.06 13.95
N LEU A 222 1.44 -8.93 14.66
CA LEU A 222 0.41 -7.89 14.77
C LEU A 222 0.25 -7.07 13.49
N PHE A 223 1.34 -6.78 12.79
CA PHE A 223 1.41 -5.95 11.59
C PHE A 223 2.10 -6.71 10.45
N PRO A 224 1.45 -7.72 9.88
CA PRO A 224 2.02 -8.49 8.78
C PRO A 224 2.25 -7.57 7.56
N PRO A 225 3.38 -7.74 6.85
CA PRO A 225 3.62 -6.97 5.64
C PRO A 225 2.62 -7.35 4.55
N GLU A 226 2.15 -6.34 3.83
CA GLU A 226 1.18 -6.47 2.75
C GLU A 226 1.70 -5.83 1.46
N THR A 227 1.08 -6.16 0.34
CA THR A 227 1.31 -5.40 -0.90
C THR A 227 0.51 -4.11 -0.83
N VAL A 228 1.21 -3.00 -0.58
CA VAL A 228 0.59 -1.68 -0.43
C VAL A 228 0.82 -0.86 -1.69
N TYR A 229 -0.27 -0.50 -2.36
CA TYR A 229 -0.22 0.38 -3.52
C TYR A 229 -1.42 1.32 -3.55
N LEU A 230 -1.16 2.59 -3.21
CA LEU A 230 -2.17 3.64 -3.33
C LEU A 230 -2.01 4.33 -4.70
N ARG A 231 -2.92 4.02 -5.60
CA ARG A 231 -2.90 4.53 -6.98
C ARG A 231 -3.61 5.86 -7.13
N GLU A 232 -4.64 6.10 -6.33
CA GLU A 232 -5.50 7.27 -6.45
C GLU A 232 -4.88 8.47 -5.75
N TYR A 233 -4.80 9.58 -6.48
CA TYR A 233 -4.55 10.91 -5.92
C TYR A 233 -5.89 11.58 -5.65
N PHE A 234 -6.03 12.12 -4.44
CA PHE A 234 -7.24 12.78 -3.96
C PHE A 234 -7.29 14.23 -4.37
#